data_e223ddaf8059ef67ff658dd46d678dd1
#
_entry.id   e223ddaf8059ef67ff658dd46d678dd1
#
_cell.length_a   1.000
_cell.length_b   1.000
_cell.length_c   1.000
_cell.angle_alpha   90.00
_cell.angle_beta   90.00
_cell.angle_gamma   90.00
#
_symmetry.space_group_name_H-M   'P 1'
#
loop_
_entity.id
_entity.type
_entity.pdbx_description
1 polymer ?
#
loop_
_entity_poly.entity_id
_entity_poly.type
_entity_poly.pdbx_seq_one_letter_code
_entity_poly.pdbx_strand_id
1 'polypeptide(L)'
;MFKVTNNIARTIHKVLSDNKAKNITKINLEKKSSIADFMIICSGTSNRHVISLSNYLVEALKKENLNTLNVEGIRNGDWVLVDAGDIIIHLFRSEVREYYSLEKMWAGEEINSYIK
;
A
#
# COMPACT_ATOMS: atom_id res chain seq x y z
N MET A 1 -10.70 17.07 4.48
CA MET A 1 -9.47 16.33 4.18
C MET A 1 -9.46 14.94 4.77
N PHE A 2 -9.69 14.85 6.07
CA PHE A 2 -9.71 13.56 6.75
C PHE A 2 -10.75 12.60 6.16
N LYS A 3 -11.95 13.09 5.85
CA LYS A 3 -13.00 12.29 5.24
C LYS A 3 -12.61 11.75 3.87
N VAL A 4 -11.93 12.58 3.08
CA VAL A 4 -11.50 12.20 1.73
C VAL A 4 -10.50 11.05 1.82
N THR A 5 -9.53 11.17 2.75
CA THR A 5 -8.53 10.13 2.94
C THR A 5 -9.17 8.81 3.37
N ASN A 6 -10.16 8.87 4.25
CA ASN A 6 -10.87 7.66 4.69
C ASN A 6 -11.65 7.01 3.54
N ASN A 7 -12.28 7.81 2.70
CA ASN A 7 -13.01 7.28 1.56
C ASN A 7 -12.07 6.61 0.56
N ILE A 8 -10.91 7.21 0.33
CA ILE A 8 -9.90 6.64 -0.55
C ILE A 8 -9.38 5.32 0.04
N ALA A 9 -9.16 5.28 1.35
CA ALA A 9 -8.71 4.06 2.00
C ALA A 9 -9.74 2.92 1.83
N ARG A 10 -11.02 3.24 1.90
CA ARG A 10 -12.09 2.25 1.66
C ARG A 10 -12.07 1.75 0.23
N THR A 11 -11.88 2.65 -0.73
CA THR A 11 -11.78 2.28 -2.13
C THR A 11 -10.60 1.34 -2.35
N ILE A 12 -9.46 1.67 -1.77
CA ILE A 12 -8.26 0.84 -1.87
C ILE A 12 -8.53 -0.55 -1.29
N HIS A 13 -9.09 -0.60 -0.09
CA HIS A 13 -9.39 -1.88 0.55
C HIS A 13 -10.33 -2.73 -0.31
N LYS A 14 -11.38 -2.10 -0.85
CA LYS A 14 -12.34 -2.80 -1.67
C LYS A 14 -11.71 -3.37 -2.94
N VAL A 15 -10.90 -2.58 -3.63
CA VAL A 15 -10.22 -3.04 -4.84
C VAL A 15 -9.30 -4.21 -4.54
N LEU A 16 -8.52 -4.10 -3.48
CA LEU A 16 -7.60 -5.16 -3.10
C LEU A 16 -8.35 -6.44 -2.71
N SER A 17 -9.39 -6.30 -1.92
CA SER A 17 -10.19 -7.43 -1.49
C SER A 17 -10.91 -8.11 -2.66
N ASP A 18 -11.51 -7.31 -3.55
CA ASP A 18 -12.22 -7.83 -4.72
C ASP A 18 -11.28 -8.58 -5.67
N ASN A 19 -10.00 -8.24 -5.67
CA ASN A 19 -9.01 -8.87 -6.53
C ASN A 19 -8.12 -9.86 -5.79
N LYS A 20 -8.61 -10.34 -4.67
CA LYS A 20 -8.03 -11.46 -3.93
C LYS A 20 -6.69 -11.19 -3.28
N ALA A 21 -6.41 -9.94 -2.95
CA ALA A 21 -5.24 -9.63 -2.14
C ALA A 21 -5.39 -10.28 -0.77
N LYS A 22 -4.29 -10.73 -0.21
CA LYS A 22 -4.28 -11.43 1.07
C LYS A 22 -3.67 -10.57 2.16
N ASN A 23 -4.14 -10.80 3.38
CA ASN A 23 -3.59 -10.17 4.58
C ASN A 23 -3.49 -8.65 4.46
N ILE A 24 -4.61 -8.04 4.07
CA ILE A 24 -4.69 -6.59 3.92
C ILE A 24 -4.65 -5.96 5.30
N THR A 25 -3.64 -5.14 5.55
CA THR A 25 -3.43 -4.50 6.84
C THR A 25 -3.38 -3.00 6.65
N LYS A 26 -4.16 -2.26 7.43
CA LYS A 26 -4.15 -0.80 7.41
C LYS A 26 -3.50 -0.31 8.69
N ILE A 27 -2.50 0.55 8.55
CA ILE A 27 -1.78 1.10 9.69
C ILE A 27 -1.99 2.61 9.69
N ASN A 28 -2.43 3.14 10.83
CA ASN A 28 -2.61 4.57 11.00
C ASN A 28 -1.26 5.19 11.36
N LEU A 29 -0.82 6.15 10.57
CA LEU A 29 0.48 6.79 10.73
C LEU A 29 0.39 8.23 11.24
N GLU A 30 -0.80 8.72 11.52
CA GLU A 30 -0.98 10.13 11.87
C GLU A 30 -0.08 10.62 13.00
N LYS A 31 0.21 9.74 13.97
CA LYS A 31 1.08 10.08 15.08
C LYS A 31 2.48 9.52 14.98
N LYS A 32 2.78 8.78 13.93
CA LYS A 32 4.05 8.07 13.78
C LYS A 32 4.91 8.57 12.64
N SER A 33 4.32 9.27 11.70
CA SER A 33 5.03 9.73 10.51
C SER A 33 4.36 10.97 9.94
N SER A 34 5.18 11.86 9.40
CA SER A 34 4.69 13.01 8.64
C SER A 34 4.57 12.72 7.16
N ILE A 35 4.93 11.51 6.74
CA ILE A 35 4.96 11.15 5.31
C ILE A 35 3.55 10.90 4.78
N ALA A 36 2.74 10.20 5.55
CA ALA A 36 1.39 9.82 5.13
C ALA A 36 0.51 9.61 6.35
N ASP A 37 -0.80 9.65 6.12
CA ASP A 37 -1.78 9.39 7.19
C ASP A 37 -1.99 7.90 7.43
N PHE A 38 -1.93 7.11 6.36
CA PHE A 38 -2.14 5.67 6.43
C PHE A 38 -1.14 4.93 5.58
N MET A 39 -0.85 3.72 6.00
CA MET A 39 -0.12 2.75 5.19
C MET A 39 -1.00 1.51 5.05
N ILE A 40 -1.10 0.99 3.85
CA ILE A 40 -1.83 -0.24 3.60
C ILE A 40 -0.85 -1.25 3.04
N ILE A 41 -0.82 -2.43 3.63
CA ILE A 41 0.07 -3.50 3.22
C ILE A 41 -0.78 -4.71 2.86
N CYS A 42 -0.49 -5.34 1.75
CA CYS A 42 -1.16 -6.58 1.39
C CYS A 42 -0.22 -7.49 0.63
N SER A 43 -0.66 -8.71 0.41
CA SER A 43 0.12 -9.73 -0.27
C SER A 43 -0.58 -10.23 -1.52
N GLY A 44 0.22 -10.52 -2.54
CA GLY A 44 -0.24 -11.25 -3.71
C GLY A 44 0.41 -12.61 -3.76
N THR A 45 -0.20 -13.54 -4.47
CA THR A 45 0.27 -14.94 -4.54
C THR A 45 1.44 -15.13 -5.49
N SER A 46 1.65 -14.19 -6.39
CA SER A 46 2.72 -14.26 -7.38
C SER A 46 3.10 -12.85 -7.82
N ASN A 47 4.21 -12.73 -8.53
CA ASN A 47 4.62 -11.45 -9.11
C ASN A 47 3.53 -10.88 -10.02
N ARG A 48 2.95 -11.75 -10.86
CA ARG A 48 1.88 -11.32 -11.76
C ARG A 48 0.67 -10.81 -10.97
N HIS A 49 0.32 -11.48 -9.88
CA HIS A 49 -0.79 -11.07 -9.04
C HIS A 49 -0.53 -9.69 -8.43
N VAL A 50 0.67 -9.49 -7.91
CA VAL A 50 1.06 -8.19 -7.33
C VAL A 50 0.96 -7.09 -8.38
N ILE A 51 1.47 -7.34 -9.58
CA ILE A 51 1.40 -6.35 -10.67
C ILE A 51 -0.05 -6.07 -11.05
N SER A 52 -0.88 -7.10 -11.14
CA SER A 52 -2.30 -6.91 -11.44
C SER A 52 -3.00 -6.09 -10.37
N LEU A 53 -2.71 -6.36 -9.10
CA LEU A 53 -3.28 -5.60 -8.00
C LEU A 53 -2.91 -4.12 -8.12
N SER A 54 -1.65 -3.82 -8.43
CA SER A 54 -1.23 -2.44 -8.58
C SER A 54 -1.94 -1.76 -9.75
N ASN A 55 -2.14 -2.46 -10.85
CA ASN A 55 -2.83 -1.89 -12.01
C ASN A 55 -4.29 -1.59 -11.71
N TYR A 56 -5.01 -2.51 -11.06
CA TYR A 56 -6.39 -2.28 -10.65
C TYR A 56 -6.48 -1.10 -9.68
N LEU A 57 -5.53 -1.04 -8.77
CA LEU A 57 -5.49 0.01 -7.76
C LEU A 57 -5.29 1.39 -8.39
N VAL A 58 -4.30 1.51 -9.26
CA VAL A 58 -4.02 2.77 -9.95
C VAL A 58 -5.22 3.22 -10.77
N GLU A 59 -5.86 2.30 -11.48
CA GLU A 59 -7.04 2.62 -12.28
C GLU A 59 -8.17 3.13 -11.40
N ALA A 60 -8.43 2.46 -10.28
CA ALA A 60 -9.49 2.89 -9.35
C ALA A 60 -9.20 4.26 -8.75
N LEU A 61 -7.94 4.51 -8.39
CA LEU A 61 -7.55 5.79 -7.80
C LEU A 61 -7.65 6.93 -8.81
N LYS A 62 -7.35 6.67 -10.07
CA LYS A 62 -7.53 7.68 -11.11
C LYS A 62 -8.99 8.06 -11.28
N LYS A 63 -9.90 7.10 -11.10
CA LYS A 63 -11.33 7.39 -11.14
C LYS A 63 -11.78 8.25 -9.97
N GLU A 64 -11.03 8.24 -8.89
CA GLU A 64 -11.28 9.09 -7.72
C GLU A 64 -10.58 10.44 -7.84
N ASN A 65 -10.13 10.79 -9.04
CA ASN A 65 -9.44 12.05 -9.34
C ASN A 65 -8.08 12.20 -8.67
N LEU A 66 -7.42 11.09 -8.36
CA LEU A 66 -6.05 11.12 -7.86
C LEU A 66 -5.11 11.03 -9.04
N ASN A 67 -4.64 12.17 -9.49
CA ASN A 67 -3.80 12.25 -10.69
C ASN A 67 -2.30 12.20 -10.40
N THR A 68 -1.92 12.42 -9.14
CA THR A 68 -0.51 12.45 -8.77
C THR A 68 -0.12 11.15 -8.08
N LEU A 69 -0.19 10.06 -8.82
CA LEU A 69 0.20 8.75 -8.30
C LEU A 69 1.63 8.44 -8.72
N ASN A 70 2.36 7.86 -7.79
CA ASN A 70 3.71 7.40 -8.06
C ASN A 70 3.77 5.90 -7.78
N VAL A 71 4.22 5.13 -8.76
CA VAL A 71 4.28 3.68 -8.64
C VAL A 71 5.70 3.21 -8.91
N GLU A 72 6.24 2.41 -8.00
CA GLU A 72 7.59 1.87 -8.14
C GLU A 72 7.59 0.37 -7.91
N GLY A 73 8.54 -0.31 -8.53
CA GLY A 73 8.72 -1.75 -8.35
C GLY A 73 7.90 -2.63 -9.24
N ILE A 74 7.12 -2.07 -10.16
CA ILE A 74 6.19 -2.85 -10.98
C ILE A 74 6.92 -3.80 -11.93
N ARG A 75 8.14 -3.51 -12.28
CA ARG A 75 8.90 -4.35 -13.20
C ARG A 75 9.14 -5.75 -12.63
N ASN A 76 9.52 -5.82 -11.36
CA ASN A 76 9.78 -7.09 -10.69
C ASN A 76 8.52 -7.74 -10.13
N GLY A 77 7.63 -6.93 -9.55
CA GLY A 77 6.43 -7.46 -8.92
C GLY A 77 6.67 -8.14 -7.58
N ASP A 78 7.87 -8.04 -7.02
CA ASP A 78 8.13 -8.58 -5.67
C ASP A 78 7.61 -7.66 -4.59
N TRP A 79 7.80 -6.37 -4.80
CA TRP A 79 7.38 -5.33 -3.88
C TRP A 79 7.05 -4.11 -4.71
N VAL A 80 5.76 -3.80 -4.82
CA VAL A 80 5.29 -2.63 -5.54
C VAL A 80 4.80 -1.61 -4.53
N LEU A 81 5.26 -0.39 -4.68
CA LEU A 81 4.84 0.72 -3.84
C LEU A 81 3.97 1.66 -4.67
N VAL A 82 2.78 1.95 -4.15
CA VAL A 82 1.90 2.93 -4.76
C VAL A 82 1.76 4.09 -3.78
N ASP A 83 2.26 5.25 -4.19
CA ASP A 83 2.18 6.46 -3.38
C ASP A 83 0.98 7.28 -3.86
N ALA A 84 -0.04 7.34 -3.02
CA ALA A 84 -1.27 8.08 -3.31
C ALA A 84 -1.36 9.35 -2.46
N GLY A 85 -0.23 9.90 -2.05
CA GLY A 85 -0.18 11.11 -1.24
C GLY A 85 -0.33 10.80 0.24
N ASP A 86 -1.55 10.89 0.75
CA ASP A 86 -1.81 10.65 2.18
C ASP A 86 -1.86 9.16 2.53
N ILE A 87 -1.85 8.29 1.54
CA ILE A 87 -1.87 6.86 1.74
C ILE A 87 -0.75 6.23 0.92
N ILE A 88 0.04 5.39 1.56
CA ILE A 88 1.08 4.63 0.88
C ILE A 88 0.67 3.16 0.91
N ILE A 89 0.66 2.52 -0.25
CA ILE A 89 0.25 1.12 -0.36
C ILE A 89 1.47 0.28 -0.73
N HIS A 90 1.74 -0.74 0.07
CA HIS A 90 2.78 -1.71 -0.20
C HIS A 90 2.15 -3.02 -0.62
N LEU A 91 2.49 -3.48 -1.81
CA LEU A 91 2.00 -4.72 -2.37
C LEU A 91 3.18 -5.67 -2.46
N PHE A 92 3.17 -6.74 -1.69
CA PHE A 92 4.26 -7.69 -1.64
C PHE A 92 3.84 -9.05 -2.19
N ARG A 93 4.77 -9.71 -2.86
CA ARG A 93 4.63 -11.15 -3.00
C ARG A 93 4.76 -11.75 -1.59
N SER A 94 3.95 -12.76 -1.27
CA SER A 94 3.83 -13.25 0.10
C SER A 94 5.17 -13.55 0.79
N GLU A 95 6.09 -14.20 0.10
CA GLU A 95 7.39 -14.55 0.67
C GLU A 95 8.23 -13.30 0.99
N VAL A 96 8.13 -12.30 0.14
CA VAL A 96 8.88 -11.05 0.31
C VAL A 96 8.35 -10.27 1.51
N ARG A 97 7.04 -10.26 1.70
CA ARG A 97 6.44 -9.58 2.84
C ARG A 97 6.95 -10.14 4.16
N GLU A 98 7.01 -11.45 4.26
CA GLU A 98 7.53 -12.09 5.47
C GLU A 98 8.98 -11.70 5.72
N TYR A 99 9.78 -11.67 4.65
CA TYR A 99 11.20 -11.35 4.76
C TYR A 99 11.42 -9.94 5.33
N TYR A 100 10.68 -8.96 4.85
CA TYR A 100 10.89 -7.59 5.27
C TYR A 100 10.16 -7.22 6.56
N SER A 101 9.06 -7.90 6.88
CA SER A 101 8.26 -7.62 8.09
C SER A 101 7.94 -6.13 8.25
N LEU A 102 7.62 -5.47 7.15
CA LEU A 102 7.46 -4.01 7.12
C LEU A 102 6.39 -3.51 8.09
N GLU A 103 5.30 -4.23 8.21
CA GLU A 103 4.22 -3.83 9.10
C GLU A 103 4.64 -3.82 10.57
N LYS A 104 5.58 -4.69 10.95
CA LYS A 104 6.12 -4.69 12.31
C LYS A 104 7.00 -3.47 12.54
N MET A 105 7.76 -3.08 11.53
CA MET A 105 8.58 -1.87 11.62
C MET A 105 7.72 -0.64 11.84
N TRP A 106 6.61 -0.53 11.11
CA TRP A 106 5.72 0.62 11.24
C TRP A 106 4.93 0.60 12.54
N ALA A 107 4.72 -0.57 13.12
CA ALA A 107 4.07 -0.69 14.41
C ALA A 107 5.03 -0.39 15.56
N GLY A 108 6.35 -0.57 15.35
CA GLY A 108 7.37 -0.36 16.36
C GLY A 108 8.02 1.00 16.27
N GLU A 109 9.01 1.22 17.13
CA GLU A 109 9.70 2.50 17.20
C GLU A 109 10.97 2.56 16.36
N GLU A 110 11.39 1.43 15.82
CA GLU A 110 12.62 1.36 15.02
C GLU A 110 12.42 1.82 13.58
N ILE A 111 11.22 2.27 13.25
CA ILE A 111 10.89 2.66 11.89
C ILE A 111 11.87 3.66 11.31
N ASN A 112 12.31 4.62 12.12
CA ASN A 112 13.20 5.67 11.64
C ASN A 112 14.57 5.13 11.23
N SER A 113 14.95 3.97 11.73
CA SER A 113 16.22 3.33 11.36
C SER A 113 16.17 2.72 9.97
N TYR A 114 14.99 2.40 9.49
CA TYR A 114 14.81 1.69 8.23
C TYR A 114 14.39 2.58 7.06
N ILE A 115 13.87 3.76 7.34
CA ILE A 115 13.32 4.65 6.31
C ILE A 115 14.22 5.85 6.05
N LYS A 116 15.44 5.68 6.01
CA LYS A 116 16.31 6.80 5.68
C LYS A 116 16.55 6.91 4.18
#